data_be5bbe58b6e56124de5c462b4ad19771
#
_entry.id   be5bbe58b6e56124de5c462b4ad19771
#
_cell.length_a   1.000
_cell.length_b   1.000
_cell.length_c   1.000
_cell.angle_alpha   90.00
_cell.angle_beta   90.00
_cell.angle_gamma   90.00
#
_symmetry.space_group_name_H-M   'P 1'
#
loop_
_entity.id
_entity.type
_entity.pdbx_description
1 polymer ?
#
loop_
_entity_poly.entity_id
_entity_poly.type
_entity_poly.pdbx_seq_one_letter_code
_entity_poly.pdbx_strand_id
1 'polypeptide(L)'
;MSKYKLHPISAIINCVKALKSMLIPIAIIAVANGFNFSFDFRDERFFQTMFPLIILSIAVLFTLFNGIIKWWTFTYWFEDNELRVQHGLFVKKKRFIPYDRIQSLNYKEGIFHRIFGLVQVTVETAGNKAGKAEAELTAITREAANMIENETKKVKETQQVLEGEELPTARLIHKMSPKDLIILATTSNSIGVVLAGVLAVVSQFSEFIPYDWIYAEMEQLLRFGFLLIIAFVIFGLLVAWGVSVAITFINYYNFEVSEENERLIITRGLLEKKRITIPLNRVQAIKIVENPFRQLFGLAAVIVESAGGGFGGEKDKTVVLFPLISKKKMNESLQLLFSQFDLNLEGAVRPPKRARPYFYRIDFVWLVPLIGALSYFFFPYGMLSLLLIIPVLLLGIWQFKTARFKISNEQITIMYRALSRVTFIAEKRRIQIVEQQQNYFQKRKNIASAKIVVMSGVAGASAKAYHMEAQHIDEFMRWYER
;
A
#
# COMPACT_ATOMS: atom_id res chain seq x y z
N MET A 1 -30.92 -27.54 8.30
CA MET A 1 -29.47 -27.44 7.99
C MET A 1 -28.72 -26.82 9.15
N SER A 2 -27.52 -27.31 9.45
CA SER A 2 -26.71 -26.84 10.58
C SER A 2 -26.12 -25.47 10.26
N LYS A 3 -26.44 -24.46 11.09
CA LYS A 3 -25.79 -23.15 11.03
C LYS A 3 -24.48 -23.20 11.80
N TYR A 4 -23.41 -22.78 11.15
CA TYR A 4 -22.09 -22.70 11.76
C TYR A 4 -21.89 -21.32 12.38
N LYS A 5 -21.14 -21.27 13.49
CA LYS A 5 -20.73 -20.03 14.14
C LYS A 5 -19.22 -19.83 13.96
N LEU A 6 -18.78 -18.57 14.06
CA LEU A 6 -17.36 -18.28 14.16
C LEU A 6 -16.79 -18.81 15.48
N HIS A 7 -15.53 -19.23 15.46
CA HIS A 7 -14.84 -19.66 16.67
C HIS A 7 -14.76 -18.52 17.71
N PRO A 8 -14.87 -18.77 19.03
CA PRO A 8 -14.85 -17.75 20.07
C PRO A 8 -13.65 -16.79 20.01
N ILE A 9 -12.50 -17.25 19.52
CA ILE A 9 -11.32 -16.42 19.31
C ILE A 9 -11.57 -15.24 18.34
N SER A 10 -12.61 -15.35 17.50
CA SER A 10 -13.05 -14.24 16.64
C SER A 10 -13.47 -13.00 17.45
N ALA A 11 -14.05 -13.19 18.65
CA ALA A 11 -14.35 -12.09 19.55
C ALA A 11 -13.06 -11.36 19.97
N ILE A 12 -12.04 -12.11 20.39
CA ILE A 12 -10.73 -11.55 20.78
C ILE A 12 -10.09 -10.81 19.61
N ILE A 13 -10.08 -11.41 18.43
CA ILE A 13 -9.52 -10.80 17.23
C ILE A 13 -10.25 -9.49 16.87
N ASN A 14 -11.57 -9.49 16.95
CA ASN A 14 -12.37 -8.29 16.70
C ASN A 14 -12.11 -7.20 17.75
N CYS A 15 -11.97 -7.58 19.04
CA CYS A 15 -11.59 -6.65 20.10
C CYS A 15 -10.18 -6.07 19.89
N VAL A 16 -9.19 -6.90 19.53
CA VAL A 16 -7.82 -6.43 19.22
C VAL A 16 -7.82 -5.51 18.00
N LYS A 17 -8.56 -5.83 16.95
CA LYS A 17 -8.73 -4.92 15.79
C LYS A 17 -9.35 -3.58 16.21
N ALA A 18 -10.37 -3.61 17.06
CA ALA A 18 -11.04 -2.42 17.57
C ALA A 18 -10.11 -1.56 18.44
N LEU A 19 -9.38 -2.18 19.38
CA LEU A 19 -8.38 -1.49 20.20
C LEU A 19 -7.28 -0.86 19.34
N LYS A 20 -6.79 -1.59 18.32
CA LYS A 20 -5.78 -1.05 17.40
C LYS A 20 -6.28 0.20 16.65
N SER A 21 -7.56 0.27 16.30
CA SER A 21 -8.15 1.46 15.66
C SER A 21 -8.28 2.64 16.62
N MET A 22 -8.32 2.39 17.93
CA MET A 22 -8.39 3.42 18.97
C MET A 22 -7.01 3.95 19.42
N LEU A 23 -5.91 3.30 19.01
CA LEU A 23 -4.56 3.76 19.40
C LEU A 23 -4.26 5.19 18.94
N ILE A 24 -4.70 5.59 17.74
CA ILE A 24 -4.50 6.94 17.23
C ILE A 24 -5.33 7.97 18.02
N PRO A 25 -6.65 7.81 18.24
CA PRO A 25 -7.42 8.68 19.12
C PRO A 25 -6.84 8.77 20.54
N ILE A 26 -6.43 7.64 21.12
CA ILE A 26 -5.79 7.60 22.45
C ILE A 26 -4.52 8.45 22.46
N ALA A 27 -3.65 8.25 21.48
CA ALA A 27 -2.41 9.02 21.35
C ALA A 27 -2.69 10.52 21.20
N ILE A 28 -3.67 10.93 20.38
CA ILE A 28 -4.04 12.34 20.18
C ILE A 28 -4.51 12.95 21.50
N ILE A 29 -5.36 12.28 22.27
CA ILE A 29 -5.88 12.79 23.57
C ILE A 29 -4.75 12.86 24.59
N ALA A 30 -3.88 11.85 24.65
CA ALA A 30 -2.74 11.85 25.55
C ALA A 30 -1.80 13.04 25.26
N VAL A 31 -1.56 13.31 23.99
CA VAL A 31 -0.74 14.46 23.54
C VAL A 31 -1.39 15.78 23.88
N ALA A 32 -2.68 15.94 23.56
CA ALA A 32 -3.40 17.18 23.81
C ALA A 32 -3.43 17.56 25.29
N ASN A 33 -3.40 16.56 26.18
CA ASN A 33 -3.34 16.76 27.63
C ASN A 33 -1.90 16.79 28.19
N GLY A 34 -0.86 16.77 27.34
CA GLY A 34 0.55 16.79 27.77
C GLY A 34 0.94 15.63 28.70
N PHE A 35 0.21 14.49 28.66
CA PHE A 35 0.29 13.37 29.60
C PHE A 35 0.04 13.73 31.07
N ASN A 36 -0.35 14.98 31.38
CA ASN A 36 -0.69 15.45 32.70
C ASN A 36 -2.16 15.12 33.02
N PHE A 37 -2.37 14.02 33.71
CA PHE A 37 -3.69 13.59 34.17
C PHE A 37 -3.82 13.88 35.64
N SER A 38 -4.62 14.91 36.01
CA SER A 38 -4.95 15.18 37.42
C SER A 38 -6.07 14.24 37.84
N PHE A 39 -5.81 13.42 38.85
CA PHE A 39 -6.80 12.54 39.51
C PHE A 39 -7.38 13.19 40.77
N ASP A 40 -7.02 14.44 41.09
CA ASP A 40 -7.55 15.17 42.22
C ASP A 40 -8.82 15.92 41.83
N PHE A 41 -9.93 15.56 42.47
CA PHE A 41 -11.24 16.21 42.26
C PHE A 41 -11.28 17.69 42.63
N ARG A 42 -10.27 18.18 43.37
CA ARG A 42 -10.14 19.58 43.76
C ARG A 42 -9.36 20.43 42.78
N ASP A 43 -8.72 19.83 41.80
CA ASP A 43 -7.99 20.53 40.75
C ASP A 43 -8.98 21.12 39.73
N GLU A 44 -8.86 22.43 39.46
CA GLU A 44 -9.66 23.09 38.43
C GLU A 44 -9.52 22.46 37.06
N ARG A 45 -8.41 21.78 36.76
CA ARG A 45 -8.14 21.08 35.54
C ARG A 45 -8.73 19.66 35.48
N PHE A 46 -9.29 19.16 36.58
CA PHE A 46 -9.83 17.80 36.66
C PHE A 46 -10.85 17.51 35.54
N PHE A 47 -11.84 18.39 35.33
CA PHE A 47 -12.83 18.20 34.32
C PHE A 47 -12.27 18.27 32.89
N GLN A 48 -11.26 19.14 32.64
CA GLN A 48 -10.62 19.28 31.34
C GLN A 48 -9.81 18.04 30.97
N THR A 49 -9.16 17.40 31.95
CA THR A 49 -8.32 16.22 31.72
C THR A 49 -9.10 14.92 31.79
N MET A 50 -10.07 14.82 32.73
CA MET A 50 -10.85 13.58 32.90
C MET A 50 -11.97 13.39 31.91
N PHE A 51 -12.64 14.45 31.47
CA PHE A 51 -13.75 14.34 30.51
C PHE A 51 -13.37 13.67 29.18
N PRO A 52 -12.26 14.02 28.52
CA PRO A 52 -11.79 13.31 27.33
C PRO A 52 -11.44 11.84 27.61
N LEU A 53 -10.88 11.52 28.79
CA LEU A 53 -10.53 10.15 29.18
C LEU A 53 -11.79 9.30 29.43
N ILE A 54 -12.82 9.88 30.07
CA ILE A 54 -14.09 9.19 30.29
C ILE A 54 -14.75 8.88 28.94
N ILE A 55 -14.83 9.86 28.02
CA ILE A 55 -15.37 9.64 26.68
C ILE A 55 -14.58 8.56 25.95
N LEU A 56 -13.26 8.62 26.02
CA LEU A 56 -12.39 7.63 25.39
C LEU A 56 -12.61 6.23 25.98
N SER A 57 -12.72 6.12 27.31
CA SER A 57 -12.98 4.86 27.99
C SER A 57 -14.35 4.26 27.56
N ILE A 58 -15.38 5.10 27.49
CA ILE A 58 -16.70 4.70 27.00
C ILE A 58 -16.60 4.24 25.52
N ALA A 59 -15.88 4.97 24.68
CA ALA A 59 -15.68 4.61 23.28
C ALA A 59 -14.93 3.27 23.14
N VAL A 60 -13.89 3.04 23.96
CA VAL A 60 -13.17 1.76 24.00
C VAL A 60 -14.11 0.62 24.45
N LEU A 61 -14.85 0.79 25.54
CA LEU A 61 -15.80 -0.21 26.01
C LEU A 61 -16.88 -0.51 24.97
N PHE A 62 -17.41 0.52 24.31
CA PHE A 62 -18.39 0.37 23.24
C PHE A 62 -17.81 -0.39 22.04
N THR A 63 -16.57 -0.12 21.64
CA THR A 63 -15.92 -0.85 20.52
C THR A 63 -15.61 -2.31 20.87
N LEU A 64 -15.21 -2.60 22.11
CA LEU A 64 -15.04 -3.96 22.60
C LEU A 64 -16.36 -4.73 22.61
N PHE A 65 -17.42 -4.10 23.13
CA PHE A 65 -18.75 -4.68 23.17
C PHE A 65 -19.27 -4.99 21.75
N ASN A 66 -19.10 -4.07 20.80
CA ASN A 66 -19.43 -4.31 19.40
C ASN A 66 -18.61 -5.47 18.79
N GLY A 67 -17.35 -5.64 19.17
CA GLY A 67 -16.53 -6.75 18.74
C GLY A 67 -17.09 -8.11 19.17
N ILE A 68 -17.55 -8.20 20.41
CA ILE A 68 -18.18 -9.39 20.99
C ILE A 68 -19.54 -9.66 20.32
N ILE A 69 -20.38 -8.64 20.17
CA ILE A 69 -21.68 -8.74 19.50
C ILE A 69 -21.53 -9.25 18.08
N LYS A 70 -20.55 -8.70 17.34
CA LYS A 70 -20.27 -9.13 15.97
C LYS A 70 -19.96 -10.61 15.89
N TRP A 71 -19.17 -11.14 16.84
CA TRP A 71 -18.89 -12.57 16.93
C TRP A 71 -20.16 -13.37 17.29
N TRP A 72 -20.90 -12.96 18.32
CA TRP A 72 -22.04 -13.70 18.85
C TRP A 72 -23.19 -13.82 17.85
N THR A 73 -23.44 -12.76 17.07
CA THR A 73 -24.53 -12.69 16.09
C THR A 73 -24.16 -13.25 14.72
N PHE A 74 -22.87 -13.53 14.47
CA PHE A 74 -22.42 -14.00 13.17
C PHE A 74 -22.65 -15.49 13.01
N THR A 75 -23.40 -15.86 11.96
CA THR A 75 -23.64 -17.25 11.55
C THR A 75 -23.46 -17.37 10.05
N TYR A 76 -22.99 -18.55 9.61
CA TYR A 76 -22.89 -18.88 8.19
C TYR A 76 -23.33 -20.31 7.95
N TRP A 77 -23.78 -20.63 6.74
CA TRP A 77 -24.18 -21.96 6.32
C TRP A 77 -24.11 -22.09 4.81
N PHE A 78 -24.14 -23.32 4.33
CA PHE A 78 -24.08 -23.69 2.93
C PHE A 78 -25.43 -24.24 2.50
N GLU A 79 -26.05 -23.68 1.49
CA GLU A 79 -27.37 -24.06 1.02
C GLU A 79 -27.56 -23.62 -0.42
N ASP A 80 -28.17 -24.47 -1.27
CA ASP A 80 -28.54 -24.18 -2.66
C ASP A 80 -27.41 -23.61 -3.51
N ASN A 81 -26.21 -24.15 -3.44
CA ASN A 81 -25.00 -23.65 -4.13
C ASN A 81 -24.58 -22.23 -3.71
N GLU A 82 -24.95 -21.80 -2.51
CA GLU A 82 -24.66 -20.48 -2.00
C GLU A 82 -23.95 -20.55 -0.64
N LEU A 83 -23.05 -19.60 -0.41
CA LEU A 83 -22.59 -19.26 0.93
C LEU A 83 -23.53 -18.20 1.52
N ARG A 84 -24.26 -18.56 2.54
CA ARG A 84 -25.18 -17.65 3.24
C ARG A 84 -24.54 -17.17 4.54
N VAL A 85 -24.59 -15.86 4.77
CA VAL A 85 -24.00 -15.24 5.95
C VAL A 85 -25.03 -14.34 6.61
N GLN A 86 -25.15 -14.42 7.93
CA GLN A 86 -26.05 -13.57 8.71
C GLN A 86 -25.29 -12.95 9.87
N HIS A 87 -25.47 -11.66 10.11
CA HIS A 87 -24.92 -10.93 11.25
C HIS A 87 -25.79 -9.73 11.65
N GLY A 88 -25.56 -9.21 12.85
CA GLY A 88 -26.23 -8.03 13.40
C GLY A 88 -27.23 -8.34 14.48
N LEU A 89 -27.28 -7.50 15.52
CA LEU A 89 -28.13 -7.66 16.70
C LEU A 89 -29.53 -7.07 16.44
N PHE A 90 -29.62 -5.76 16.24
CA PHE A 90 -30.89 -5.04 16.02
C PHE A 90 -31.34 -5.13 14.56
N VAL A 91 -30.43 -4.95 13.63
CA VAL A 91 -30.66 -5.10 12.19
C VAL A 91 -29.93 -6.33 11.69
N LYS A 92 -30.68 -7.42 11.48
CA LYS A 92 -30.15 -8.67 10.94
C LYS A 92 -29.90 -8.50 9.45
N LYS A 93 -28.63 -8.50 9.04
CA LYS A 93 -28.20 -8.51 7.64
C LYS A 93 -27.96 -9.94 7.21
N LYS A 94 -28.70 -10.40 6.20
CA LYS A 94 -28.50 -11.69 5.54
C LYS A 94 -27.89 -11.42 4.18
N ARG A 95 -26.86 -12.17 3.81
CA ARG A 95 -26.24 -12.13 2.48
C ARG A 95 -26.21 -13.52 1.89
N PHE A 96 -26.59 -13.60 0.65
CA PHE A 96 -26.63 -14.81 -0.17
C PHE A 96 -25.54 -14.65 -1.24
N ILE A 97 -24.54 -15.52 -1.24
CA ILE A 97 -23.37 -15.41 -2.09
C ILE A 97 -23.27 -16.69 -2.92
N PRO A 98 -23.80 -16.68 -4.16
CA PRO A 98 -23.70 -17.80 -5.08
C PRO A 98 -22.22 -18.10 -5.41
N TYR A 99 -21.85 -19.38 -5.45
CA TYR A 99 -20.45 -19.80 -5.68
C TYR A 99 -19.94 -19.39 -7.05
N ASP A 100 -20.79 -19.34 -8.07
CA ASP A 100 -20.48 -18.89 -9.43
C ASP A 100 -20.06 -17.41 -9.47
N ARG A 101 -20.61 -16.58 -8.54
CA ARG A 101 -20.26 -15.16 -8.41
C ARG A 101 -19.01 -14.90 -7.60
N ILE A 102 -18.49 -15.88 -6.87
CA ILE A 102 -17.26 -15.73 -6.10
C ILE A 102 -16.07 -15.63 -7.05
N GLN A 103 -15.41 -14.49 -7.04
CA GLN A 103 -14.27 -14.24 -7.91
C GLN A 103 -12.94 -14.55 -7.23
N SER A 104 -12.80 -14.14 -5.96
CA SER A 104 -11.59 -14.43 -5.19
C SER A 104 -11.91 -14.85 -3.78
N LEU A 105 -11.12 -15.81 -3.28
CA LEU A 105 -11.05 -16.24 -1.89
C LEU A 105 -9.67 -15.91 -1.37
N ASN A 106 -9.61 -15.00 -0.41
CA ASN A 106 -8.36 -14.58 0.20
C ASN A 106 -8.27 -15.16 1.62
N TYR A 107 -7.14 -15.78 1.94
CA TYR A 107 -6.91 -16.46 3.22
C TYR A 107 -5.85 -15.71 4.03
N LYS A 108 -6.10 -15.56 5.33
CA LYS A 108 -5.22 -14.91 6.27
C LYS A 108 -5.11 -15.73 7.56
N GLU A 109 -3.90 -16.12 7.91
CA GLU A 109 -3.59 -16.83 9.15
C GLU A 109 -2.65 -15.99 9.99
N GLY A 110 -3.17 -15.26 10.97
CA GLY A 110 -2.36 -14.58 11.98
C GLY A 110 -1.88 -15.53 13.06
N ILE A 111 -1.08 -15.03 14.01
CA ILE A 111 -0.51 -15.83 15.11
C ILE A 111 -1.60 -16.58 15.86
N PHE A 112 -2.65 -15.90 16.30
CA PHE A 112 -3.78 -16.53 17.01
C PHE A 112 -4.50 -17.57 16.15
N HIS A 113 -4.68 -17.32 14.85
CA HIS A 113 -5.30 -18.29 13.96
C HIS A 113 -4.48 -19.59 13.88
N ARG A 114 -3.16 -19.48 13.79
CA ARG A 114 -2.27 -20.66 13.68
C ARG A 114 -2.25 -21.52 14.93
N ILE A 115 -2.26 -20.89 16.14
CA ILE A 115 -2.28 -21.62 17.42
C ILE A 115 -3.53 -22.49 17.54
N PHE A 116 -4.68 -21.99 17.05
CA PHE A 116 -5.97 -22.67 17.16
C PHE A 116 -6.42 -23.41 15.88
N GLY A 117 -5.53 -23.53 14.87
CA GLY A 117 -5.87 -24.20 13.61
C GLY A 117 -6.94 -23.50 12.78
N LEU A 118 -7.10 -22.18 12.95
CA LEU A 118 -8.13 -21.37 12.33
C LEU A 118 -7.58 -20.57 11.14
N VAL A 119 -8.50 -20.02 10.33
CA VAL A 119 -8.18 -19.16 9.22
C VAL A 119 -9.26 -18.07 9.06
N GLN A 120 -8.86 -16.88 8.68
CA GLN A 120 -9.77 -15.84 8.22
C GLN A 120 -9.94 -16.00 6.71
N VAL A 121 -11.18 -16.04 6.23
CA VAL A 121 -11.53 -16.10 4.80
C VAL A 121 -12.26 -14.81 4.41
N THR A 122 -11.80 -14.19 3.34
CA THR A 122 -12.43 -13.02 2.74
C THR A 122 -12.96 -13.40 1.37
N VAL A 123 -14.26 -13.23 1.18
CA VAL A 123 -14.98 -13.58 -0.06
C VAL A 123 -15.25 -12.32 -0.86
N GLU A 124 -14.89 -12.31 -2.13
CA GLU A 124 -15.13 -11.21 -3.05
C GLU A 124 -15.93 -11.65 -4.26
N THR A 125 -16.90 -10.83 -4.68
CA THR A 125 -17.79 -11.08 -5.82
C THR A 125 -17.66 -9.99 -6.89
N ALA A 126 -18.22 -10.24 -8.08
CA ALA A 126 -18.15 -9.32 -9.21
C ALA A 126 -18.86 -7.97 -9.00
N GLY A 127 -19.94 -7.96 -8.22
CA GLY A 127 -20.85 -6.82 -8.08
C GLY A 127 -20.57 -5.87 -6.94
N ASN A 128 -19.53 -6.11 -6.15
CA ASN A 128 -19.29 -5.33 -4.95
C ASN A 128 -18.55 -4.01 -5.22
N LYS A 129 -18.87 -2.97 -4.44
CA LYS A 129 -18.16 -1.69 -4.52
C LYS A 129 -16.66 -1.92 -4.29
N ALA A 130 -15.84 -1.35 -5.14
CA ALA A 130 -14.39 -1.53 -5.10
C ALA A 130 -13.82 -1.40 -3.68
N GLY A 131 -13.12 -2.44 -3.22
CA GLY A 131 -12.42 -2.47 -1.93
C GLY A 131 -13.21 -2.96 -0.72
N LYS A 132 -14.46 -3.44 -0.86
CA LYS A 132 -15.18 -4.08 0.25
C LYS A 132 -15.42 -5.55 -0.04
N ALA A 133 -15.07 -6.42 0.92
CA ALA A 133 -15.40 -7.83 0.85
C ALA A 133 -16.92 -8.05 0.98
N GLU A 134 -17.46 -9.02 0.23
CA GLU A 134 -18.86 -9.41 0.38
C GLU A 134 -19.09 -10.08 1.73
N ALA A 135 -18.19 -10.96 2.12
CA ALA A 135 -18.19 -11.57 3.45
C ALA A 135 -16.77 -11.69 4.00
N GLU A 136 -16.62 -11.49 5.30
CA GLU A 136 -15.39 -11.69 6.06
C GLU A 136 -15.68 -12.66 7.21
N LEU A 137 -15.19 -13.90 7.06
CA LEU A 137 -15.26 -14.96 8.06
C LEU A 137 -13.99 -14.86 8.90
N THR A 138 -14.06 -14.18 10.04
CA THR A 138 -12.87 -13.77 10.80
C THR A 138 -12.10 -14.92 11.45
N ALA A 139 -12.75 -16.01 11.84
CA ALA A 139 -12.09 -17.20 12.37
C ALA A 139 -12.98 -18.43 12.16
N ILE A 140 -12.65 -19.23 11.16
CA ILE A 140 -13.26 -20.52 10.86
C ILE A 140 -12.19 -21.60 10.85
N THR A 141 -12.59 -22.86 10.96
CA THR A 141 -11.65 -23.99 10.86
C THR A 141 -11.11 -24.11 9.43
N ARG A 142 -9.91 -24.71 9.29
CA ARG A 142 -9.35 -24.98 7.96
C ARG A 142 -10.24 -25.89 7.12
N GLU A 143 -10.91 -26.85 7.77
CA GLU A 143 -11.87 -27.75 7.12
C GLU A 143 -13.02 -26.98 6.49
N ALA A 144 -13.64 -26.05 7.24
CA ALA A 144 -14.71 -25.18 6.71
C ALA A 144 -14.22 -24.29 5.57
N ALA A 145 -13.00 -23.76 5.66
CA ALA A 145 -12.38 -22.97 4.59
C ALA A 145 -12.14 -23.81 3.33
N ASN A 146 -11.64 -25.04 3.49
CA ASN A 146 -11.43 -25.98 2.39
C ASN A 146 -12.78 -26.40 1.75
N MET A 147 -13.84 -26.54 2.52
CA MET A 147 -15.18 -26.79 1.97
C MET A 147 -15.61 -25.62 1.05
N ILE A 148 -15.46 -24.37 1.50
CA ILE A 148 -15.77 -23.20 0.66
C ILE A 148 -14.95 -23.20 -0.63
N GLU A 149 -13.64 -23.49 -0.53
CA GLU A 149 -12.76 -23.54 -1.70
C GLU A 149 -13.17 -24.66 -2.67
N ASN A 150 -13.42 -25.85 -2.15
CA ASN A 150 -13.79 -27.02 -2.97
C ASN A 150 -15.15 -26.84 -3.65
N GLU A 151 -16.17 -26.33 -2.94
CA GLU A 151 -17.48 -26.07 -3.55
C GLU A 151 -17.38 -24.98 -4.62
N THR A 152 -16.60 -23.91 -4.36
CA THR A 152 -16.36 -22.87 -5.36
C THR A 152 -15.58 -23.40 -6.58
N LYS A 153 -14.62 -24.33 -6.38
CA LYS A 153 -13.89 -24.98 -7.48
C LYS A 153 -14.79 -25.90 -8.29
N LYS A 154 -15.55 -26.79 -7.66
CA LYS A 154 -16.47 -27.74 -8.32
C LYS A 154 -17.44 -27.02 -9.26
N VAL A 155 -18.08 -25.94 -8.79
CA VAL A 155 -19.01 -25.17 -9.62
C VAL A 155 -18.32 -24.61 -10.86
N LYS A 156 -17.07 -24.15 -10.73
CA LYS A 156 -16.30 -23.59 -11.85
C LYS A 156 -15.75 -24.65 -12.79
N GLU A 157 -15.26 -25.77 -12.26
CA GLU A 157 -14.80 -26.92 -13.05
C GLU A 157 -15.95 -27.54 -13.85
N THR A 158 -17.16 -27.63 -13.26
CA THR A 158 -18.34 -28.11 -13.99
C THR A 158 -18.68 -27.17 -15.15
N GLN A 159 -18.54 -25.85 -15.00
CA GLN A 159 -18.72 -24.89 -16.09
C GLN A 159 -17.64 -25.03 -17.16
N GLN A 160 -16.37 -25.18 -16.77
CA GLN A 160 -15.24 -25.35 -17.72
C GLN A 160 -15.31 -26.68 -18.49
N VAL A 161 -15.66 -27.79 -17.82
CA VAL A 161 -15.86 -29.09 -18.48
C VAL A 161 -17.01 -29.04 -19.50
N LEU A 162 -18.08 -28.27 -19.23
CA LEU A 162 -19.16 -28.03 -20.18
C LEU A 162 -18.68 -27.20 -21.41
N GLU A 163 -17.63 -26.38 -21.24
CA GLU A 163 -17.01 -25.58 -22.28
C GLU A 163 -15.85 -26.29 -23.00
N GLY A 164 -15.48 -27.51 -22.57
CA GLY A 164 -14.45 -28.35 -23.23
C GLY A 164 -13.01 -27.94 -23.00
N GLU A 165 -12.74 -27.18 -21.95
CA GLU A 165 -11.39 -26.74 -21.56
C GLU A 165 -10.65 -27.81 -20.76
N GLU A 166 -9.34 -27.98 -21.02
CA GLU A 166 -8.47 -28.86 -20.23
C GLU A 166 -8.31 -28.35 -18.78
N LEU A 167 -8.30 -29.27 -17.81
CA LEU A 167 -8.04 -28.96 -16.39
C LEU A 167 -6.61 -28.39 -16.23
N PRO A 168 -6.47 -27.11 -15.89
CA PRO A 168 -5.16 -26.48 -15.84
C PRO A 168 -4.38 -26.88 -14.59
N THR A 169 -3.12 -27.20 -14.78
CA THR A 169 -2.15 -27.47 -13.72
C THR A 169 -1.65 -26.18 -13.09
N ALA A 170 -1.56 -26.16 -11.76
CA ALA A 170 -0.97 -25.04 -11.04
C ALA A 170 0.50 -24.83 -11.46
N ARG A 171 0.84 -23.63 -11.96
CA ARG A 171 2.17 -23.29 -12.44
C ARG A 171 2.87 -22.34 -11.46
N LEU A 172 4.03 -22.72 -10.93
CA LEU A 172 4.85 -21.85 -10.14
C LEU A 172 5.55 -20.83 -11.07
N ILE A 173 5.29 -19.54 -10.85
CA ILE A 173 5.85 -18.44 -11.65
C ILE A 173 7.12 -17.89 -11.00
N HIS A 174 7.06 -17.63 -9.68
CA HIS A 174 8.18 -17.03 -8.97
C HIS A 174 8.18 -17.45 -7.50
N LYS A 175 9.37 -17.79 -7.01
CA LYS A 175 9.62 -18.02 -5.59
C LYS A 175 10.82 -17.20 -5.18
N MET A 176 10.66 -16.38 -4.15
CA MET A 176 11.73 -15.53 -3.65
C MET A 176 12.75 -16.37 -2.88
N SER A 177 14.02 -16.20 -3.22
CA SER A 177 15.11 -16.83 -2.48
C SER A 177 15.37 -16.07 -1.15
N PRO A 178 15.99 -16.70 -0.14
CA PRO A 178 16.39 -16.02 1.09
C PRO A 178 17.34 -14.83 0.83
N LYS A 179 18.20 -14.92 -0.19
CA LYS A 179 19.10 -13.83 -0.61
C LYS A 179 18.31 -12.64 -1.15
N ASP A 180 17.31 -12.89 -2.01
CA ASP A 180 16.45 -11.84 -2.56
C ASP A 180 15.63 -11.16 -1.46
N LEU A 181 15.22 -11.92 -0.44
CA LEU A 181 14.50 -11.38 0.71
C LEU A 181 15.38 -10.42 1.54
N ILE A 182 16.65 -10.74 1.75
CA ILE A 182 17.59 -9.85 2.43
C ILE A 182 17.80 -8.57 1.58
N ILE A 183 18.04 -8.72 0.27
CA ILE A 183 18.19 -7.57 -0.64
C ILE A 183 16.91 -6.71 -0.64
N LEU A 184 15.73 -7.34 -0.67
CA LEU A 184 14.46 -6.63 -0.57
C LEU A 184 14.37 -5.83 0.72
N ALA A 185 14.68 -6.45 1.86
CA ALA A 185 14.57 -5.86 3.18
C ALA A 185 15.53 -4.67 3.36
N THR A 186 16.77 -4.82 2.90
CA THR A 186 17.80 -3.77 3.00
C THR A 186 17.57 -2.61 2.03
N THR A 187 16.89 -2.85 0.89
CA THR A 187 16.59 -1.82 -0.12
C THR A 187 15.16 -1.29 -0.08
N SER A 188 14.37 -1.64 0.96
CA SER A 188 12.99 -1.17 1.10
C SER A 188 12.93 0.33 1.41
N ASN A 189 11.93 1.02 0.87
CA ASN A 189 11.70 2.46 1.13
C ASN A 189 10.99 2.69 2.48
N SER A 190 10.86 1.68 3.32
CA SER A 190 10.12 1.75 4.59
C SER A 190 10.85 2.54 5.68
N ILE A 191 12.14 2.82 5.52
CA ILE A 191 12.96 3.52 6.50
C ILE A 191 12.38 4.90 6.85
N GLY A 192 11.89 5.64 5.86
CA GLY A 192 11.29 6.96 6.09
C GLY A 192 10.01 6.90 6.93
N VAL A 193 9.18 5.87 6.72
CA VAL A 193 7.95 5.66 7.51
C VAL A 193 8.28 5.26 8.94
N VAL A 194 9.27 4.36 9.11
CA VAL A 194 9.74 3.95 10.44
C VAL A 194 10.35 5.13 11.18
N LEU A 195 11.20 5.92 10.52
CA LEU A 195 11.81 7.11 11.10
C LEU A 195 10.76 8.14 11.52
N ALA A 196 9.77 8.43 10.66
CA ALA A 196 8.67 9.33 11.00
C ALA A 196 7.86 8.82 12.20
N GLY A 197 7.62 7.50 12.27
CA GLY A 197 6.95 6.87 13.42
C GLY A 197 7.78 6.99 14.71
N VAL A 198 9.07 6.76 14.64
CA VAL A 198 9.99 6.91 15.79
C VAL A 198 10.03 8.37 16.25
N LEU A 199 10.18 9.33 15.33
CA LEU A 199 10.18 10.76 15.67
C LEU A 199 8.85 11.19 16.27
N ALA A 200 7.72 10.71 15.75
CA ALA A 200 6.41 10.98 16.32
C ALA A 200 6.28 10.42 17.75
N VAL A 201 6.80 9.22 18.03
CA VAL A 201 6.81 8.64 19.37
C VAL A 201 7.75 9.45 20.27
N VAL A 202 8.98 9.73 19.84
CA VAL A 202 9.95 10.51 20.62
C VAL A 202 9.41 11.90 20.96
N SER A 203 8.74 12.57 20.01
CA SER A 203 8.15 13.89 20.26
C SER A 203 7.05 13.87 21.34
N GLN A 204 6.38 12.73 21.55
CA GLN A 204 5.38 12.56 22.60
C GLN A 204 5.99 12.45 24.00
N PHE A 205 7.23 11.98 24.09
CA PHE A 205 7.96 11.84 25.35
C PHE A 205 8.87 13.05 25.60
N SER A 206 8.63 14.17 24.94
CA SER A 206 9.45 15.38 25.08
C SER A 206 9.55 15.86 26.53
N GLU A 207 8.48 15.74 27.32
CA GLU A 207 8.48 16.10 28.72
C GLU A 207 9.35 15.20 29.63
N PHE A 208 9.59 13.94 29.19
CA PHE A 208 10.48 13.01 29.91
C PHE A 208 11.94 13.12 29.47
N ILE A 209 12.20 13.90 28.42
CA ILE A 209 13.56 14.14 27.96
C ILE A 209 14.15 15.25 28.83
N PRO A 210 15.22 15.00 29.60
CA PRO A 210 15.83 16.01 30.47
C PRO A 210 16.61 17.03 29.63
N TYR A 211 15.87 17.93 28.97
CA TYR A 211 16.46 18.94 28.10
C TYR A 211 17.54 19.76 28.77
N ASP A 212 17.32 20.14 30.04
CA ASP A 212 18.29 20.94 30.81
C ASP A 212 19.61 20.19 30.98
N TRP A 213 19.55 18.90 31.27
CA TRP A 213 20.75 18.05 31.33
C TRP A 213 21.39 17.91 29.94
N ILE A 214 20.58 17.69 28.89
CA ILE A 214 21.06 17.58 27.51
C ILE A 214 21.70 18.90 27.09
N TYR A 215 21.12 20.06 27.41
CA TYR A 215 21.70 21.38 27.11
C TYR A 215 22.98 21.66 27.88
N ALA A 216 23.06 21.33 29.17
CA ALA A 216 24.25 21.50 30.00
C ALA A 216 25.41 20.63 29.51
N GLU A 217 25.13 19.36 29.20
CA GLU A 217 26.14 18.45 28.62
C GLU A 217 26.45 18.79 27.16
N MET A 218 25.50 19.33 26.39
CA MET A 218 25.75 19.77 25.01
C MET A 218 26.76 20.90 24.94
N GLU A 219 26.86 21.77 25.91
CA GLU A 219 27.90 22.84 25.92
C GLU A 219 29.31 22.23 26.06
N GLN A 220 29.48 21.16 26.81
CA GLN A 220 30.69 20.36 26.84
C GLN A 220 30.83 19.45 25.62
N LEU A 221 29.73 18.87 25.17
CA LEU A 221 29.66 18.02 23.98
C LEU A 221 29.82 18.82 22.67
N LEU A 222 29.49 20.10 22.63
CA LEU A 222 29.71 20.97 21.46
C LEU A 222 31.22 21.22 21.21
N ARG A 223 32.08 21.01 22.17
CA ARG A 223 33.54 20.98 21.95
C ARG A 223 34.00 19.71 21.23
N PHE A 224 33.29 18.56 21.40
CA PHE A 224 33.39 17.34 20.59
C PHE A 224 32.15 17.13 19.70
N GLY A 225 31.20 18.05 19.71
CA GLY A 225 29.75 17.89 19.63
C GLY A 225 29.21 17.66 18.22
N PHE A 226 29.79 18.15 17.16
CA PHE A 226 29.27 17.91 15.81
C PHE A 226 29.38 16.43 15.41
N LEU A 227 30.49 15.79 15.78
CA LEU A 227 30.71 14.37 15.52
C LEU A 227 29.74 13.46 16.33
N LEU A 228 29.45 13.83 17.58
CA LEU A 228 28.52 13.07 18.43
C LEU A 228 27.07 13.21 17.97
N ILE A 229 26.64 14.39 17.54
CA ILE A 229 25.32 14.60 16.95
C ILE A 229 25.18 13.76 15.69
N ILE A 230 26.17 13.79 14.79
CA ILE A 230 26.20 12.95 13.60
C ILE A 230 26.14 11.47 13.98
N ALA A 231 26.94 11.02 14.95
CA ALA A 231 26.95 9.64 15.41
C ALA A 231 25.58 9.21 15.96
N PHE A 232 24.89 10.08 16.73
CA PHE A 232 23.56 9.82 17.27
C PHE A 232 22.51 9.74 16.16
N VAL A 233 22.56 10.64 15.18
CA VAL A 233 21.68 10.61 14.00
C VAL A 233 21.92 9.34 13.18
N ILE A 234 23.19 8.98 12.93
CA ILE A 234 23.54 7.75 12.22
C ILE A 234 23.03 6.52 13.00
N PHE A 235 23.21 6.47 14.30
CA PHE A 235 22.71 5.40 15.16
C PHE A 235 21.19 5.28 15.07
N GLY A 236 20.46 6.39 15.21
CA GLY A 236 18.99 6.41 15.04
C GLY A 236 18.54 5.92 13.66
N LEU A 237 19.24 6.33 12.61
CA LEU A 237 18.98 5.85 11.24
C LEU A 237 19.25 4.34 11.09
N LEU A 238 20.32 3.82 11.71
CA LEU A 238 20.65 2.39 11.70
C LEU A 238 19.59 1.57 12.46
N VAL A 239 19.10 2.04 13.60
CA VAL A 239 18.02 1.40 14.35
C VAL A 239 16.73 1.40 13.51
N ALA A 240 16.34 2.54 12.95
CA ALA A 240 15.17 2.64 12.09
C ALA A 240 15.29 1.73 10.85
N TRP A 241 16.48 1.64 10.26
CA TRP A 241 16.77 0.72 9.17
C TRP A 241 16.64 -0.74 9.61
N GLY A 242 17.21 -1.13 10.76
CA GLY A 242 17.10 -2.49 11.31
C GLY A 242 15.66 -2.91 11.56
N VAL A 243 14.85 -2.02 12.14
CA VAL A 243 13.40 -2.25 12.34
C VAL A 243 12.68 -2.39 10.99
N SER A 244 13.00 -1.54 10.01
CA SER A 244 12.44 -1.63 8.66
C SER A 244 12.78 -2.96 7.97
N VAL A 245 14.03 -3.42 8.12
CA VAL A 245 14.50 -4.73 7.63
C VAL A 245 13.70 -5.86 8.27
N ALA A 246 13.55 -5.86 9.60
CA ALA A 246 12.79 -6.88 10.33
C ALA A 246 11.31 -6.93 9.88
N ILE A 247 10.65 -5.77 9.77
CA ILE A 247 9.26 -5.68 9.31
C ILE A 247 9.12 -6.22 7.88
N THR A 248 10.04 -5.86 6.99
CA THR A 248 10.02 -6.31 5.59
C THR A 248 10.23 -7.82 5.51
N PHE A 249 11.20 -8.35 6.28
CA PHE A 249 11.45 -9.79 6.37
C PHE A 249 10.21 -10.55 6.82
N ILE A 250 9.57 -10.11 7.91
CA ILE A 250 8.34 -10.72 8.44
C ILE A 250 7.21 -10.73 7.40
N ASN A 251 7.04 -9.63 6.67
CA ASN A 251 5.93 -9.46 5.71
C ASN A 251 6.12 -10.23 4.40
N TYR A 252 7.36 -10.44 3.95
CA TYR A 252 7.67 -11.08 2.66
C TYR A 252 8.33 -12.46 2.81
N TYR A 253 8.38 -13.00 4.02
CA TYR A 253 8.91 -14.35 4.25
C TYR A 253 8.15 -15.37 3.40
N ASN A 254 8.87 -16.32 2.80
CA ASN A 254 8.35 -17.37 1.93
C ASN A 254 7.39 -16.83 0.84
N PHE A 255 7.81 -15.75 0.17
CA PHE A 255 7.04 -15.14 -0.90
C PHE A 255 7.04 -16.04 -2.13
N GLU A 256 5.83 -16.37 -2.62
CA GLU A 256 5.62 -17.27 -3.74
C GLU A 256 4.45 -16.77 -4.59
N VAL A 257 4.60 -16.85 -5.92
CA VAL A 257 3.57 -16.53 -6.90
C VAL A 257 3.36 -17.74 -7.78
N SER A 258 2.14 -18.21 -7.87
CA SER A 258 1.70 -19.25 -8.77
C SER A 258 0.49 -18.79 -9.60
N GLU A 259 0.29 -19.43 -10.72
CA GLU A 259 -0.87 -19.28 -11.60
C GLU A 259 -1.68 -20.57 -11.56
N GLU A 260 -2.97 -20.48 -11.34
CA GLU A 260 -3.93 -21.59 -11.36
C GLU A 260 -5.24 -21.07 -11.96
N ASN A 261 -5.72 -21.67 -13.04
CA ASN A 261 -7.02 -21.35 -13.66
C ASN A 261 -7.19 -19.84 -13.97
N GLU A 262 -6.25 -19.24 -14.70
CA GLU A 262 -6.22 -17.79 -14.99
C GLU A 262 -6.27 -16.90 -13.75
N ARG A 263 -5.78 -17.40 -12.62
CA ARG A 263 -5.70 -16.67 -11.35
C ARG A 263 -4.28 -16.65 -10.85
N LEU A 264 -3.86 -15.48 -10.43
CA LEU A 264 -2.62 -15.29 -9.68
C LEU A 264 -2.87 -15.59 -8.21
N ILE A 265 -2.09 -16.50 -7.64
CA ILE A 265 -2.10 -16.84 -6.22
C ILE A 265 -0.78 -16.36 -5.65
N ILE A 266 -0.85 -15.42 -4.70
CA ILE A 266 0.31 -14.86 -4.03
C ILE A 266 0.28 -15.26 -2.56
N THR A 267 1.31 -15.97 -2.12
CA THR A 267 1.47 -16.41 -0.73
C THR A 267 2.66 -15.72 -0.10
N ARG A 268 2.51 -15.16 1.10
CA ARG A 268 3.59 -14.47 1.82
C ARG A 268 3.34 -14.38 3.32
N GLY A 269 4.42 -14.16 4.08
CA GLY A 269 4.40 -13.75 5.48
C GLY A 269 4.81 -14.81 6.49
N LEU A 270 5.53 -14.39 7.52
CA LEU A 270 6.03 -15.23 8.60
C LEU A 270 5.04 -15.32 9.78
N LEU A 271 4.71 -14.16 10.38
CA LEU A 271 3.79 -14.09 11.52
C LEU A 271 2.34 -14.12 11.07
N GLU A 272 2.06 -13.50 9.94
CA GLU A 272 0.74 -13.44 9.32
C GLU A 272 0.84 -13.97 7.89
N LYS A 273 0.49 -15.26 7.69
CA LYS A 273 0.49 -15.86 6.36
C LYS A 273 -0.73 -15.38 5.58
N LYS A 274 -0.50 -14.78 4.43
CA LYS A 274 -1.52 -14.29 3.50
C LYS A 274 -1.46 -15.08 2.20
N ARG A 275 -2.62 -15.53 1.71
CA ARG A 275 -2.82 -16.08 0.36
C ARG A 275 -3.85 -15.20 -0.35
N ILE A 276 -3.41 -14.48 -1.37
CA ILE A 276 -4.21 -13.53 -2.15
C ILE A 276 -4.45 -14.15 -3.52
N THR A 277 -5.70 -14.18 -3.95
CA THR A 277 -6.09 -14.71 -5.27
C THR A 277 -6.64 -13.58 -6.14
N ILE A 278 -6.06 -13.37 -7.32
CA ILE A 278 -6.45 -12.32 -8.27
C ILE A 278 -6.71 -12.94 -9.62
N PRO A 279 -7.93 -12.87 -10.15
CA PRO A 279 -8.21 -13.25 -11.54
C PRO A 279 -7.45 -12.34 -12.51
N LEU A 280 -6.82 -12.90 -13.55
CA LEU A 280 -6.04 -12.15 -14.55
C LEU A 280 -6.90 -11.12 -15.29
N ASN A 281 -8.15 -11.44 -15.56
CA ASN A 281 -9.11 -10.54 -16.23
C ASN A 281 -9.47 -9.29 -15.42
N ARG A 282 -9.15 -9.25 -14.10
CA ARG A 282 -9.36 -8.08 -13.23
C ARG A 282 -8.16 -7.15 -13.16
N VAL A 283 -7.04 -7.51 -13.73
CA VAL A 283 -5.86 -6.66 -13.79
C VAL A 283 -6.17 -5.45 -14.68
N GLN A 284 -5.97 -4.27 -14.14
CA GLN A 284 -6.25 -3.00 -14.80
C GLN A 284 -4.99 -2.33 -15.33
N ALA A 285 -3.89 -2.49 -14.60
CA ALA A 285 -2.59 -1.95 -15.00
C ALA A 285 -1.45 -2.71 -14.30
N ILE A 286 -0.29 -2.64 -14.91
CA ILE A 286 0.98 -3.11 -14.35
C ILE A 286 1.84 -1.90 -14.04
N LYS A 287 2.41 -1.85 -12.84
CA LYS A 287 3.30 -0.79 -12.40
C LYS A 287 4.65 -1.38 -12.00
N ILE A 288 5.68 -1.06 -12.76
CA ILE A 288 7.05 -1.47 -12.50
C ILE A 288 7.74 -0.33 -11.74
N VAL A 289 8.24 -0.61 -10.55
CA VAL A 289 8.87 0.38 -9.67
C VAL A 289 10.32 0.02 -9.44
N GLU A 290 11.20 0.97 -9.75
CA GLU A 290 12.64 0.83 -9.59
C GLU A 290 13.17 1.97 -8.73
N ASN A 291 13.52 1.70 -7.48
CA ASN A 291 14.19 2.70 -6.67
C ASN A 291 15.64 2.91 -7.16
N PRO A 292 16.31 4.02 -6.82
CA PRO A 292 17.66 4.32 -7.30
C PRO A 292 18.65 3.20 -7.06
N PHE A 293 18.65 2.61 -5.85
CA PHE A 293 19.54 1.49 -5.50
C PHE A 293 19.27 0.24 -6.34
N ARG A 294 18.01 -0.16 -6.48
CA ARG A 294 17.62 -1.33 -7.27
C ARG A 294 17.94 -1.15 -8.76
N GLN A 295 17.87 0.09 -9.25
CA GLN A 295 18.22 0.42 -10.62
C GLN A 295 19.68 0.10 -10.96
N LEU A 296 20.62 0.34 -10.01
CA LEU A 296 22.05 0.04 -10.18
C LEU A 296 22.29 -1.47 -10.36
N PHE A 297 21.49 -2.29 -9.70
CA PHE A 297 21.60 -3.75 -9.75
C PHE A 297 20.66 -4.40 -10.77
N GLY A 298 19.99 -3.62 -11.61
CA GLY A 298 19.03 -4.14 -12.59
C GLY A 298 17.83 -4.84 -11.97
N LEU A 299 17.43 -4.43 -10.75
CA LEU A 299 16.30 -5.00 -10.00
C LEU A 299 15.09 -4.08 -10.04
N ALA A 300 13.89 -4.67 -10.01
CA ALA A 300 12.61 -3.96 -10.00
C ALA A 300 11.62 -4.61 -9.04
N ALA A 301 10.58 -3.89 -8.68
CA ALA A 301 9.36 -4.43 -8.09
C ALA A 301 8.23 -4.31 -9.11
N VAL A 302 7.35 -5.30 -9.17
CA VAL A 302 6.17 -5.29 -10.01
C VAL A 302 4.93 -5.28 -9.14
N ILE A 303 4.06 -4.34 -9.40
CA ILE A 303 2.78 -4.14 -8.72
C ILE A 303 1.68 -4.30 -9.75
N VAL A 304 0.63 -5.01 -9.39
CA VAL A 304 -0.58 -5.16 -10.20
C VAL A 304 -1.68 -4.31 -9.58
N GLU A 305 -2.27 -3.44 -10.39
CA GLU A 305 -3.47 -2.69 -10.04
C GLU A 305 -4.70 -3.50 -10.47
N SER A 306 -5.59 -3.81 -9.52
CA SER A 306 -6.75 -4.67 -9.75
C SER A 306 -8.06 -3.94 -9.42
N ALA A 307 -9.11 -4.23 -10.18
CA ALA A 307 -10.47 -3.72 -9.96
C ALA A 307 -11.20 -4.41 -8.79
N GLY A 308 -10.52 -4.69 -7.74
CA GLY A 308 -10.95 -5.46 -6.56
C GLY A 308 -9.82 -6.38 -6.17
N GLY A 309 -9.88 -6.94 -5.00
CA GLY A 309 -8.82 -7.84 -4.54
C GLY A 309 -7.83 -7.14 -3.63
N GLY A 310 -8.10 -7.25 -2.34
CA GLY A 310 -7.24 -6.90 -1.24
C GLY A 310 -7.86 -7.42 0.03
N PHE A 311 -7.07 -7.80 1.03
CA PHE A 311 -7.63 -8.12 2.33
C PHE A 311 -8.37 -6.91 2.89
N GLY A 312 -9.69 -6.97 2.95
CA GLY A 312 -10.68 -6.20 3.76
C GLY A 312 -10.34 -4.86 4.42
N GLY A 313 -9.31 -4.16 3.98
CA GLY A 313 -8.87 -2.90 4.57
C GLY A 313 -8.27 -1.96 3.52
N GLU A 314 -8.37 -0.67 3.76
CA GLU A 314 -7.90 0.38 2.84
C GLU A 314 -6.40 0.32 2.47
N LYS A 315 -5.58 -0.45 3.19
CA LYS A 315 -4.12 -0.49 3.02
C LYS A 315 -3.62 -1.50 1.98
N ASP A 316 -4.41 -2.52 1.62
CA ASP A 316 -3.97 -3.61 0.73
C ASP A 316 -4.54 -3.49 -0.71
N LYS A 317 -4.76 -2.27 -1.20
CA LYS A 317 -5.37 -1.98 -2.52
C LYS A 317 -4.45 -2.28 -3.69
N THR A 318 -3.15 -2.19 -3.50
CA THR A 318 -2.13 -2.51 -4.48
C THR A 318 -1.51 -3.86 -4.17
N VAL A 319 -1.56 -4.77 -5.13
CA VAL A 319 -0.99 -6.10 -4.93
C VAL A 319 0.41 -6.15 -5.53
N VAL A 320 1.38 -6.43 -4.68
CA VAL A 320 2.76 -6.62 -5.10
C VAL A 320 2.90 -8.01 -5.71
N LEU A 321 3.05 -8.07 -7.04
CA LEU A 321 3.23 -9.31 -7.78
C LEU A 321 4.65 -9.86 -7.61
N PHE A 322 5.66 -9.00 -7.78
CA PHE A 322 7.06 -9.33 -7.52
C PHE A 322 7.68 -8.21 -6.69
N PRO A 323 7.96 -8.44 -5.40
CA PRO A 323 8.55 -7.41 -4.55
C PRO A 323 10.01 -7.10 -4.90
N LEU A 324 10.70 -8.09 -5.46
CA LEU A 324 12.04 -7.96 -6.01
C LEU A 324 12.25 -8.99 -7.13
N ILE A 325 12.62 -8.53 -8.31
CA ILE A 325 12.91 -9.39 -9.47
C ILE A 325 13.95 -8.73 -10.36
N SER A 326 14.83 -9.52 -10.99
CA SER A 326 15.73 -9.01 -12.01
C SER A 326 14.97 -8.69 -13.30
N LYS A 327 15.41 -7.67 -14.04
CA LYS A 327 14.73 -7.23 -15.28
C LYS A 327 14.58 -8.35 -16.31
N LYS A 328 15.57 -9.23 -16.43
CA LYS A 328 15.50 -10.36 -17.39
C LYS A 328 14.36 -11.30 -17.01
N LYS A 329 14.34 -11.81 -15.77
CA LYS A 329 13.27 -12.69 -15.27
C LYS A 329 11.91 -11.99 -15.25
N MET A 330 11.88 -10.68 -14.96
CA MET A 330 10.65 -9.88 -14.98
C MET A 330 10.00 -9.92 -16.37
N ASN A 331 10.77 -9.63 -17.42
CA ASN A 331 10.23 -9.64 -18.79
C ASN A 331 9.70 -11.02 -19.18
N GLU A 332 10.46 -12.09 -18.88
CA GLU A 332 10.04 -13.46 -19.11
C GLU A 332 8.74 -13.80 -18.35
N SER A 333 8.68 -13.48 -17.05
CA SER A 333 7.49 -13.74 -16.22
C SER A 333 6.28 -12.91 -16.64
N LEU A 334 6.47 -11.64 -17.01
CA LEU A 334 5.37 -10.77 -17.45
C LEU A 334 4.85 -11.16 -18.81
N GLN A 335 5.70 -11.52 -19.77
CA GLN A 335 5.26 -12.02 -21.06
C GLN A 335 4.45 -13.31 -20.94
N LEU A 336 4.80 -14.15 -19.99
CA LEU A 336 4.14 -15.40 -19.73
C LEU A 336 2.75 -15.21 -19.12
N LEU A 337 2.62 -14.29 -18.16
CA LEU A 337 1.35 -13.98 -17.47
C LEU A 337 0.46 -13.01 -18.25
N PHE A 338 1.05 -12.12 -19.00
CA PHE A 338 0.39 -10.99 -19.65
C PHE A 338 0.95 -10.81 -21.07
N SER A 339 0.74 -11.82 -21.92
CA SER A 339 1.22 -11.83 -23.31
C SER A 339 0.68 -10.66 -24.14
N GLN A 340 -0.44 -10.07 -23.73
CA GLN A 340 -1.06 -8.92 -24.39
C GLN A 340 -0.29 -7.60 -24.18
N PHE A 341 0.59 -7.49 -23.16
CA PHE A 341 1.31 -6.26 -22.87
C PHE A 341 2.64 -6.18 -23.60
N ASP A 342 2.83 -5.08 -24.35
CA ASP A 342 4.13 -4.71 -24.93
C ASP A 342 5.00 -3.99 -23.88
N LEU A 343 6.08 -4.64 -23.49
CA LEU A 343 7.06 -4.08 -22.54
C LEU A 343 8.17 -3.26 -23.22
N ASN A 344 8.17 -3.22 -24.57
CA ASN A 344 9.19 -2.50 -25.32
C ASN A 344 8.88 -0.99 -25.34
N LEU A 345 9.85 -0.18 -24.94
CA LEU A 345 9.79 1.29 -24.92
C LEU A 345 10.48 1.94 -26.12
N GLU A 346 10.86 1.19 -27.15
CA GLU A 346 11.39 1.75 -28.37
C GLU A 346 10.36 2.64 -29.05
N GLY A 347 10.79 3.80 -29.55
CA GLY A 347 9.89 4.80 -30.13
C GLY A 347 9.11 5.64 -29.12
N ALA A 348 9.34 5.50 -27.80
CA ALA A 348 8.64 6.31 -26.81
C ALA A 348 8.94 7.81 -26.96
N VAL A 349 7.90 8.61 -26.92
CA VAL A 349 7.95 10.09 -26.98
C VAL A 349 8.55 10.65 -25.69
N ARG A 350 9.47 11.61 -25.83
CA ARG A 350 10.14 12.28 -24.72
C ARG A 350 9.74 13.76 -24.64
N PRO A 351 9.83 14.39 -23.45
CA PRO A 351 9.57 15.81 -23.33
C PRO A 351 10.63 16.62 -24.12
N PRO A 352 10.24 17.75 -24.75
CA PRO A 352 11.16 18.60 -25.45
C PRO A 352 12.16 19.29 -24.50
N LYS A 353 13.34 19.67 -24.98
CA LYS A 353 14.39 20.31 -24.14
C LYS A 353 13.88 21.54 -23.39
N ARG A 354 12.97 22.33 -24.00
CA ARG A 354 12.34 23.49 -23.38
C ARG A 354 11.45 23.17 -22.18
N ALA A 355 11.04 21.91 -22.01
CA ALA A 355 10.26 21.45 -20.86
C ALA A 355 11.12 21.21 -19.60
N ARG A 356 12.45 21.09 -19.73
CA ARG A 356 13.36 20.76 -18.63
C ARG A 356 13.17 21.63 -17.37
N PRO A 357 13.02 22.97 -17.42
CA PRO A 357 12.83 23.80 -16.23
C PRO A 357 11.57 23.48 -15.46
N TYR A 358 10.54 22.92 -16.09
CA TYR A 358 9.26 22.64 -15.45
C TYR A 358 9.33 21.44 -14.47
N PHE A 359 10.37 20.62 -14.54
CA PHE A 359 10.57 19.48 -13.66
C PHE A 359 11.10 19.87 -12.27
N TYR A 360 11.73 21.03 -12.11
CA TYR A 360 12.25 21.51 -10.82
C TYR A 360 11.66 22.84 -10.34
N ARG A 361 10.90 23.56 -11.18
CA ARG A 361 10.37 24.90 -10.81
C ARG A 361 9.46 24.86 -9.59
N ILE A 362 8.58 23.87 -9.48
CA ILE A 362 7.65 23.76 -8.35
C ILE A 362 8.40 23.45 -7.06
N ASP A 363 9.42 22.63 -7.13
CA ASP A 363 10.24 22.29 -5.96
C ASP A 363 10.96 23.54 -5.43
N PHE A 364 11.42 24.44 -6.33
CA PHE A 364 12.03 25.70 -5.94
C PHE A 364 11.07 26.69 -5.28
N VAL A 365 9.79 26.69 -5.62
CA VAL A 365 8.78 27.53 -4.97
C VAL A 365 8.71 27.28 -3.46
N TRP A 366 8.92 26.04 -3.03
CA TRP A 366 8.96 25.68 -1.61
C TRP A 366 10.36 25.73 -1.01
N LEU A 367 11.37 25.40 -1.79
CA LEU A 367 12.76 25.34 -1.35
C LEU A 367 13.34 26.74 -1.03
N VAL A 368 13.06 27.75 -1.86
CA VAL A 368 13.61 29.09 -1.67
C VAL A 368 13.14 29.75 -0.36
N PRO A 369 11.83 29.77 -0.01
CA PRO A 369 11.39 30.25 1.29
C PRO A 369 11.97 29.46 2.47
N LEU A 370 12.08 28.13 2.33
CA LEU A 370 12.68 27.28 3.36
C LEU A 370 14.15 27.64 3.59
N ILE A 371 14.95 27.78 2.53
CA ILE A 371 16.35 28.21 2.62
C ILE A 371 16.44 29.60 3.26
N GLY A 372 15.58 30.53 2.85
CA GLY A 372 15.53 31.88 3.42
C GLY A 372 15.27 31.86 4.93
N ALA A 373 14.27 31.08 5.36
CA ALA A 373 13.95 30.91 6.77
C ALA A 373 15.11 30.29 7.57
N LEU A 374 15.67 29.19 7.07
CA LEU A 374 16.80 28.53 7.71
C LEU A 374 18.04 29.44 7.80
N SER A 375 18.32 30.18 6.74
CA SER A 375 19.45 31.13 6.71
C SER A 375 19.23 32.28 7.68
N TYR A 376 18.00 32.73 7.88
CA TYR A 376 17.68 33.83 8.81
C TYR A 376 17.73 33.37 10.28
N PHE A 377 17.04 32.27 10.60
CA PHE A 377 16.92 31.84 12.00
C PHE A 377 18.17 31.16 12.55
N PHE A 378 19.00 30.55 11.70
CA PHE A 378 20.18 29.77 12.10
C PHE A 378 21.50 30.33 11.53
N PHE A 379 21.59 31.64 11.29
CA PHE A 379 22.81 32.27 10.81
C PHE A 379 23.99 32.05 11.78
N PRO A 380 25.23 31.73 11.29
CA PRO A 380 25.63 31.53 9.88
C PRO A 380 25.40 30.11 9.35
N TYR A 381 25.14 29.13 10.20
CA TYR A 381 25.01 27.71 9.82
C TYR A 381 23.84 27.43 8.88
N GLY A 382 22.76 28.21 8.97
CA GLY A 382 21.62 28.13 8.08
C GLY A 382 21.95 28.31 6.60
N MET A 383 23.08 28.98 6.26
CA MET A 383 23.54 29.10 4.89
C MET A 383 23.94 27.76 4.25
N LEU A 384 24.22 26.73 5.05
CA LEU A 384 24.46 25.37 4.53
C LEU A 384 23.21 24.79 3.84
N SER A 385 22.02 25.33 4.14
CA SER A 385 20.77 24.95 3.44
C SER A 385 20.81 25.26 1.93
N LEU A 386 21.66 26.16 1.46
CA LEU A 386 21.90 26.41 0.03
C LEU A 386 22.36 25.13 -0.70
N LEU A 387 23.04 24.22 -0.02
CA LEU A 387 23.43 22.94 -0.60
C LEU A 387 22.25 22.07 -1.03
N LEU A 388 21.03 22.32 -0.48
CA LEU A 388 19.80 21.61 -0.89
C LEU A 388 19.37 21.93 -2.35
N ILE A 389 19.87 23.00 -2.92
CA ILE A 389 19.64 23.34 -4.33
C ILE A 389 20.17 22.25 -5.27
N ILE A 390 21.33 21.68 -4.94
CA ILE A 390 22.03 20.69 -5.77
C ILE A 390 21.20 19.42 -5.95
N PRO A 391 20.75 18.71 -4.89
CA PRO A 391 19.96 17.49 -5.04
C PRO A 391 18.60 17.75 -5.72
N VAL A 392 17.97 18.89 -5.50
CA VAL A 392 16.70 19.24 -6.17
C VAL A 392 16.90 19.42 -7.67
N LEU A 393 17.96 20.14 -8.09
CA LEU A 393 18.29 20.26 -9.51
C LEU A 393 18.63 18.92 -10.15
N LEU A 394 19.46 18.11 -9.49
CA LEU A 394 19.84 16.79 -9.98
C LEU A 394 18.61 15.88 -10.13
N LEU A 395 17.71 15.90 -9.16
CA LEU A 395 16.47 15.13 -9.22
C LEU A 395 15.58 15.57 -10.39
N GLY A 396 15.37 16.88 -10.57
CA GLY A 396 14.57 17.40 -11.68
C GLY A 396 15.16 17.07 -13.05
N ILE A 397 16.49 17.12 -13.21
CA ILE A 397 17.18 16.68 -14.44
C ILE A 397 16.97 15.18 -14.66
N TRP A 398 17.02 14.38 -13.60
CA TRP A 398 16.82 12.94 -13.68
C TRP A 398 15.37 12.59 -14.01
N GLN A 399 14.40 13.33 -13.46
CA GLN A 399 12.99 13.25 -13.83
C GLN A 399 12.78 13.54 -15.32
N PHE A 400 13.33 14.65 -15.82
CA PHE A 400 13.29 15.02 -17.24
C PHE A 400 13.85 13.92 -18.15
N LYS A 401 15.01 13.36 -17.82
CA LYS A 401 15.63 12.27 -18.60
C LYS A 401 14.82 10.98 -18.60
N THR A 402 14.05 10.75 -17.53
CA THR A 402 13.26 9.52 -17.36
C THR A 402 11.89 9.62 -18.03
N ALA A 403 11.27 10.80 -18.03
CA ALA A 403 9.91 11.00 -18.50
C ALA A 403 9.77 10.61 -19.98
N ARG A 404 8.81 9.74 -20.28
CA ARG A 404 8.42 9.34 -21.63
C ARG A 404 7.07 8.65 -21.62
N PHE A 405 6.41 8.58 -22.76
CA PHE A 405 5.24 7.73 -22.97
C PHE A 405 5.25 7.11 -24.36
N LYS A 406 4.55 5.99 -24.50
CA LYS A 406 4.36 5.27 -25.75
C LYS A 406 2.93 4.82 -25.85
N ILE A 407 2.34 4.99 -27.00
CA ILE A 407 1.05 4.40 -27.39
C ILE A 407 1.35 3.26 -28.36
N SER A 408 0.80 2.09 -28.10
CA SER A 408 1.00 0.90 -28.89
C SER A 408 -0.36 0.20 -29.03
N ASN A 409 -0.97 0.28 -30.21
CA ASN A 409 -2.31 -0.27 -30.47
C ASN A 409 -3.34 0.11 -29.38
N GLU A 410 -3.74 -0.86 -28.56
CA GLU A 410 -4.72 -0.71 -27.47
C GLU A 410 -4.06 -0.50 -26.08
N GLN A 411 -2.77 -0.12 -26.04
CA GLN A 411 -2.00 0.02 -24.81
C GLN A 411 -1.34 1.38 -24.71
N ILE A 412 -1.27 1.94 -23.50
CA ILE A 412 -0.41 3.05 -23.17
C ILE A 412 0.61 2.65 -22.11
N THR A 413 1.85 3.08 -22.33
CA THR A 413 2.94 2.95 -21.38
C THR A 413 3.46 4.33 -21.01
N ILE A 414 3.40 4.70 -19.72
CA ILE A 414 3.88 5.98 -19.20
C ILE A 414 5.05 5.71 -18.25
N MET A 415 6.19 6.34 -18.49
CA MET A 415 7.33 6.28 -17.60
C MET A 415 7.58 7.65 -16.99
N TYR A 416 7.65 7.71 -15.68
CA TYR A 416 7.96 8.92 -14.92
C TYR A 416 8.83 8.60 -13.70
N ARG A 417 9.30 9.62 -13.03
CA ARG A 417 10.10 9.51 -11.82
C ARG A 417 9.62 10.51 -10.77
N ALA A 418 9.34 10.00 -9.57
CA ALA A 418 9.39 10.84 -8.37
C ALA A 418 10.82 10.76 -7.80
N LEU A 419 11.11 9.88 -6.86
CA LEU A 419 12.46 9.41 -6.53
C LEU A 419 12.74 8.10 -7.27
N SER A 420 11.83 7.14 -7.15
CA SER A 420 11.83 5.88 -7.89
C SER A 420 11.33 6.07 -9.32
N ARG A 421 11.90 5.33 -10.27
CA ARG A 421 11.39 5.24 -11.63
C ARG A 421 10.15 4.36 -11.62
N VAL A 422 9.10 4.83 -12.24
CA VAL A 422 7.83 4.12 -12.38
C VAL A 422 7.52 3.98 -13.86
N THR A 423 7.29 2.74 -14.30
CA THR A 423 6.72 2.43 -15.61
C THR A 423 5.31 1.91 -15.38
N PHE A 424 4.33 2.61 -15.88
CA PHE A 424 2.92 2.30 -15.76
C PHE A 424 2.38 1.85 -17.11
N ILE A 425 1.77 0.67 -17.16
CA ILE A 425 1.28 0.03 -18.38
C ILE A 425 -0.20 -0.26 -18.19
N ALA A 426 -1.05 0.22 -19.10
CA ALA A 426 -2.49 -0.01 -19.06
C ALA A 426 -3.07 -0.21 -20.46
N GLU A 427 -4.06 -1.08 -20.58
CA GLU A 427 -4.87 -1.21 -21.79
C GLU A 427 -5.88 -0.06 -21.90
N LYS A 428 -6.17 0.40 -23.10
CA LYS A 428 -7.12 1.45 -23.40
C LYS A 428 -8.48 1.20 -22.75
N ARG A 429 -9.02 -0.01 -22.89
CA ARG A 429 -10.32 -0.44 -22.32
C ARG A 429 -10.39 -0.40 -20.79
N ARG A 430 -9.25 -0.31 -20.10
CA ARG A 430 -9.16 -0.25 -18.62
C ARG A 430 -9.04 1.17 -18.10
N ILE A 431 -8.80 2.14 -18.97
CA ILE A 431 -8.68 3.54 -18.59
C ILE A 431 -10.08 4.11 -18.36
N GLN A 432 -10.30 4.70 -17.20
CA GLN A 432 -11.58 5.31 -16.83
C GLN A 432 -11.63 6.80 -17.09
N ILE A 433 -10.49 7.48 -16.88
CA ILE A 433 -10.40 8.93 -17.02
C ILE A 433 -9.08 9.24 -17.70
N VAL A 434 -9.16 10.10 -18.72
CA VAL A 434 -8.00 10.78 -19.31
C VAL A 434 -8.19 12.27 -19.12
N GLU A 435 -7.18 12.94 -18.58
CA GLU A 435 -7.22 14.35 -18.26
C GLU A 435 -6.01 15.04 -18.88
N GLN A 436 -6.26 16.02 -19.76
CA GLN A 436 -5.22 16.92 -20.27
C GLN A 436 -5.06 18.11 -19.33
N GLN A 437 -3.84 18.40 -18.95
CA GLN A 437 -3.49 19.51 -18.07
C GLN A 437 -2.48 20.44 -18.76
N GLN A 438 -2.85 21.70 -18.91
CA GLN A 438 -1.98 22.71 -19.48
C GLN A 438 -2.16 24.04 -18.74
N ASN A 439 -1.14 24.50 -18.04
CA ASN A 439 -1.16 25.81 -17.40
C ASN A 439 -0.70 26.92 -18.39
N TYR A 440 -0.88 28.18 -17.99
CA TYR A 440 -0.52 29.34 -18.80
C TYR A 440 0.94 29.31 -19.31
N PHE A 441 1.89 28.96 -18.46
CA PHE A 441 3.31 28.92 -18.81
C PHE A 441 3.62 27.74 -19.76
N GLN A 442 2.94 26.62 -19.59
CA GLN A 442 3.05 25.47 -20.47
C GLN A 442 2.50 25.80 -21.86
N LYS A 443 1.35 26.49 -21.93
CA LYS A 443 0.73 26.92 -23.20
C LYS A 443 1.69 27.79 -24.02
N ARG A 444 2.36 28.78 -23.40
CA ARG A 444 3.38 29.63 -24.07
C ARG A 444 4.58 28.84 -24.63
N LYS A 445 4.84 27.65 -24.13
CA LYS A 445 5.94 26.77 -24.58
C LYS A 445 5.47 25.58 -25.39
N ASN A 446 4.18 25.53 -25.79
CA ASN A 446 3.56 24.42 -26.52
C ASN A 446 3.83 23.05 -25.86
N ILE A 447 3.73 22.98 -24.54
CA ILE A 447 3.83 21.75 -23.77
C ILE A 447 2.56 21.52 -22.96
N ALA A 448 2.21 20.25 -22.78
CA ALA A 448 1.07 19.85 -21.97
C ALA A 448 1.42 18.56 -21.18
N SER A 449 0.57 18.20 -20.26
CA SER A 449 0.68 16.94 -19.52
C SER A 449 -0.63 16.16 -19.64
N ALA A 450 -0.57 14.84 -19.68
CA ALA A 450 -1.76 14.01 -19.64
C ALA A 450 -1.71 13.08 -18.42
N LYS A 451 -2.85 12.92 -17.76
CA LYS A 451 -3.05 12.02 -16.64
C LYS A 451 -4.06 10.96 -17.03
N ILE A 452 -3.76 9.71 -16.73
CA ILE A 452 -4.70 8.60 -16.86
C ILE A 452 -5.05 8.09 -15.49
N VAL A 453 -6.28 7.59 -15.34
CA VAL A 453 -6.75 6.91 -14.14
C VAL A 453 -7.37 5.57 -14.55
N VAL A 454 -6.93 4.51 -13.89
CA VAL A 454 -7.53 3.18 -14.00
C VAL A 454 -8.20 2.80 -12.70
N MET A 455 -9.12 1.85 -12.74
CA MET A 455 -9.76 1.34 -11.54
C MET A 455 -8.75 0.62 -10.65
N SER A 456 -8.61 1.07 -9.40
CA SER A 456 -7.81 0.36 -8.40
C SER A 456 -8.33 0.72 -7.01
N GLY A 457 -8.87 -0.25 -6.31
CA GLY A 457 -9.50 -0.02 -5.01
C GLY A 457 -10.57 1.10 -5.05
N VAL A 458 -10.59 1.98 -4.04
CA VAL A 458 -11.59 3.08 -3.93
C VAL A 458 -11.15 4.35 -4.67
N ALA A 459 -9.85 4.61 -4.73
CA ALA A 459 -9.31 5.89 -5.24
C ALA A 459 -8.79 5.83 -6.68
N GLY A 460 -8.74 4.63 -7.28
CA GLY A 460 -8.10 4.42 -8.57
C GLY A 460 -6.56 4.51 -8.51
N ALA A 461 -5.89 4.05 -9.56
CA ALA A 461 -4.46 4.25 -9.77
C ALA A 461 -4.24 5.20 -10.94
N SER A 462 -3.29 6.12 -10.80
CA SER A 462 -3.04 7.12 -11.83
C SER A 462 -1.58 7.15 -12.27
N ALA A 463 -1.36 7.51 -13.54
CA ALA A 463 -0.06 7.85 -14.07
C ALA A 463 -0.15 9.15 -14.87
N LYS A 464 0.95 9.90 -14.92
CA LYS A 464 0.99 11.19 -15.60
C LYS A 464 2.20 11.28 -16.52
N ALA A 465 1.94 11.59 -17.78
CA ALA A 465 2.95 11.99 -18.75
C ALA A 465 3.23 13.49 -18.57
N TYR A 466 4.38 13.82 -18.00
CA TYR A 466 4.71 15.19 -17.61
C TYR A 466 5.33 15.99 -18.74
N HIS A 467 4.82 17.21 -19.00
CA HIS A 467 5.45 18.25 -19.80
C HIS A 467 5.88 17.80 -21.20
N MET A 468 5.04 17.03 -21.87
CA MET A 468 5.25 16.56 -23.24
C MET A 468 4.93 17.65 -24.25
N GLU A 469 5.28 17.45 -25.52
CA GLU A 469 4.84 18.29 -26.63
C GLU A 469 3.31 18.31 -26.69
N ALA A 470 2.69 19.49 -26.85
CA ALA A 470 1.23 19.62 -26.85
C ALA A 470 0.60 18.76 -27.97
N GLN A 471 1.22 18.76 -29.15
CA GLN A 471 0.77 17.95 -30.30
C GLN A 471 0.68 16.45 -29.96
N HIS A 472 1.68 15.89 -29.28
CA HIS A 472 1.67 14.48 -28.89
C HIS A 472 0.61 14.19 -27.84
N ILE A 473 0.29 15.15 -26.96
CA ILE A 473 -0.81 14.99 -26.00
C ILE A 473 -2.16 15.04 -26.71
N ASP A 474 -2.33 15.91 -27.72
CA ASP A 474 -3.55 15.96 -28.54
C ASP A 474 -3.71 14.68 -29.39
N GLU A 475 -2.62 14.08 -29.87
CA GLU A 475 -2.63 12.75 -30.50
C GLU A 475 -3.05 11.67 -29.51
N PHE A 476 -2.56 11.74 -28.28
CA PHE A 476 -2.96 10.82 -27.21
C PHE A 476 -4.45 10.96 -26.89
N MET A 477 -5.00 12.16 -26.77
CA MET A 477 -6.44 12.37 -26.54
C MET A 477 -7.28 11.77 -27.67
N ARG A 478 -6.91 12.04 -28.94
CA ARG A 478 -7.58 11.45 -30.09
C ARG A 478 -7.51 9.94 -30.16
N TRP A 479 -6.38 9.35 -29.73
CA TRP A 479 -6.27 7.88 -29.62
C TRP A 479 -7.26 7.31 -28.61
N TYR A 480 -7.45 8.00 -27.50
CA TYR A 480 -8.40 7.53 -26.48
C TYR A 480 -9.86 7.68 -26.91
N GLU A 481 -10.20 8.75 -27.62
CA GLU A 481 -11.55 9.01 -28.14
C GLU A 481 -12.00 8.05 -29.26
N ARG A 482 -11.08 7.55 -30.06
CA ARG A 482 -11.34 6.53 -31.07
C ARG A 482 -11.59 5.15 -30.46
#